data_b5538c48c8fe5a39a22bb8769d5eb4a8
#
_entry.id   b5538c48c8fe5a39a22bb8769d5eb4a8
#
_cell.length_a   1.000
_cell.length_b   1.000
_cell.length_c   1.000
_cell.angle_alpha   90.00
_cell.angle_beta   90.00
_cell.angle_gamma   90.00
#
_symmetry.space_group_name_H-M   'P 1'
#
loop_
_entity.id
_entity.type
_entity.pdbx_description
1 polymer ?
#
loop_
_entity_poly.entity_id
_entity_poly.type
_entity_poly.pdbx_seq_one_letter_code
_entity_poly.pdbx_strand_id
1 'polypeptide(L)' 'MTEEMKFFLFLIERYAQFKGRPTGEVLREWDRKGITQEIYDGYWQYHQEAIQNAYMDIDSLTATGRHAFS' A
#
# COMPACT_ATOMS: atom_id res chain seq x y z
N MET A 1 13.35 -0.38 -14.31
CA MET A 1 12.53 -0.40 -13.07
C MET A 1 12.09 -1.83 -12.80
N THR A 2 12.21 -2.28 -11.57
CA THR A 2 11.83 -3.64 -11.19
C THR A 2 10.32 -3.82 -11.23
N GLU A 3 9.87 -5.07 -11.29
CA GLU A 3 8.43 -5.36 -11.24
C GLU A 3 7.82 -4.94 -9.91
N GLU A 4 8.59 -5.10 -8.83
CA GLU A 4 8.15 -4.68 -7.50
C GLU A 4 7.91 -3.17 -7.44
N MET A 5 8.80 -2.38 -8.02
CA MET A 5 8.64 -0.92 -8.03
C MET A 5 7.49 -0.50 -8.92
N LYS A 6 7.34 -1.13 -10.09
CA LYS A 6 6.21 -0.85 -10.97
C LYS A 6 4.90 -1.11 -10.25
N PHE A 7 4.80 -2.24 -9.57
CA PHE A 7 3.60 -2.59 -8.84
C PHE A 7 3.35 -1.63 -7.69
N PHE A 8 4.41 -1.25 -6.96
CA PHE A 8 4.28 -0.31 -5.84
C PHE A 8 3.70 1.02 -6.31
N LEU A 9 4.22 1.55 -7.41
CA LEU A 9 3.72 2.82 -7.95
C LEU A 9 2.27 2.70 -8.40
N PHE A 10 1.93 1.59 -9.04
CA PHE A 10 0.55 1.31 -9.43
C PHE A 10 -0.35 1.24 -8.19
N LEU A 11 0.08 0.52 -7.18
CA LEU A 11 -0.71 0.30 -5.97
C LEU A 11 -0.97 1.60 -5.22
N ILE A 12 0.07 2.42 -5.00
CA ILE A 12 -0.12 3.66 -4.25
C ILE A 12 -1.02 4.63 -5.01
N GLU A 13 -0.91 4.70 -6.34
CA GLU A 13 -1.78 5.56 -7.13
C GLU A 13 -3.23 5.10 -7.03
N ARG A 14 -3.47 3.79 -7.14
CA ARG A 14 -4.83 3.25 -7.06
C ARG A 14 -5.41 3.42 -5.66
N TYR A 15 -4.59 3.19 -4.64
CA TYR A 15 -5.04 3.37 -3.26
C TYR A 15 -5.40 4.83 -3.00
N ALA A 16 -4.55 5.77 -3.43
CA ALA A 16 -4.80 7.20 -3.26
C ALA A 16 -6.10 7.61 -3.98
N GLN A 17 -6.29 7.11 -5.19
CA GLN A 17 -7.51 7.38 -5.97
C GLN A 17 -8.74 6.84 -5.24
N PHE A 18 -8.64 5.62 -4.71
CA PHE A 18 -9.72 4.99 -3.95
C PHE A 18 -10.09 5.82 -2.71
N LYS A 19 -9.08 6.40 -2.05
CA LYS A 19 -9.30 7.21 -0.85
C LYS A 19 -9.63 8.68 -1.18
N GLY A 20 -9.54 9.07 -2.45
CA GLY A 20 -9.78 10.47 -2.83
C GLY A 20 -8.71 11.41 -2.32
N ARG A 21 -7.46 10.95 -2.25
CA ARG A 21 -6.32 11.73 -1.73
C ARG A 21 -5.19 11.79 -2.76
N PRO A 22 -4.41 12.89 -2.77
CA PRO A 22 -3.22 12.95 -3.65
C PRO A 22 -2.21 11.87 -3.28
N THR A 23 -1.59 11.27 -4.29
CA THR A 23 -0.60 10.20 -4.11
C THR A 23 0.54 10.64 -3.19
N GLY A 24 1.07 11.85 -3.39
CA GLY A 24 2.16 12.35 -2.55
C GLY A 24 1.79 12.47 -1.09
N GLU A 25 0.54 12.84 -0.79
CA GLU A 25 0.07 12.92 0.58
C GLU A 25 0.00 11.53 1.22
N VAL A 26 -0.48 10.54 0.47
CA VAL A 26 -0.54 9.16 0.95
C VAL A 26 0.88 8.64 1.23
N LEU A 27 1.82 8.90 0.32
CA LEU A 27 3.20 8.45 0.52
C LEU A 27 3.82 9.09 1.76
N ARG A 28 3.59 10.38 1.97
CA ARG A 28 4.11 11.06 3.17
C ARG A 28 3.53 10.46 4.44
N GLU A 29 2.25 10.08 4.44
CA GLU A 29 1.64 9.42 5.58
C GLU A 29 2.27 8.05 5.84
N TRP A 30 2.48 7.26 4.77
CA TRP A 30 3.11 5.95 4.91
C TRP A 30 4.53 6.08 5.46
N ASP A 31 5.29 7.05 4.97
CA ASP A 31 6.65 7.30 5.46
C ASP A 31 6.64 7.70 6.93
N ARG A 32 5.73 8.61 7.29
CA ARG A 32 5.63 9.07 8.68
C ARG A 32 5.27 7.94 9.63
N LYS A 33 4.46 7.00 9.17
CA LYS A 33 4.03 5.86 9.99
C LYS A 33 4.99 4.68 9.91
N GLY A 34 6.01 4.79 9.07
CA GLY A 34 7.03 3.75 8.95
C GLY A 34 6.53 2.49 8.26
N ILE A 35 5.52 2.57 7.40
CA ILE A 35 4.93 1.41 6.75
C ILE A 35 5.22 1.31 5.26
N THR A 36 5.91 2.29 4.68
CA THR A 36 6.20 2.30 3.24
C THR A 36 6.92 1.03 2.80
N GLN A 37 8.00 0.66 3.51
CA GLN A 37 8.78 -0.53 3.16
C GLN A 37 7.96 -1.80 3.32
N GLU A 38 7.13 -1.86 4.35
CA GLU A 38 6.26 -3.00 4.59
C GLU A 38 5.30 -3.22 3.42
N ILE A 39 4.73 -2.12 2.90
CA ILE A 39 3.82 -2.20 1.77
C ILE A 39 4.58 -2.60 0.50
N TYR A 40 5.77 -2.03 0.29
CA TYR A 40 6.62 -2.39 -0.85
C TYR A 40 6.95 -3.89 -0.80
N ASP A 41 7.33 -4.39 0.36
CA ASP A 41 7.70 -5.80 0.55
C ASP A 41 6.52 -6.75 0.41
N GLY A 42 5.30 -6.22 0.41
CA GLY A 42 4.09 -7.01 0.21
C GLY A 42 3.81 -7.37 -1.24
N TYR A 43 4.69 -7.02 -2.17
CA TYR A 43 4.50 -7.25 -3.60
C TYR A 43 3.99 -8.65 -3.93
N TRP A 44 4.68 -9.68 -3.42
CA TRP A 44 4.35 -11.06 -3.78
C TRP A 44 2.90 -11.41 -3.43
N GLN A 45 2.45 -11.02 -2.25
CA GLN A 45 1.10 -11.32 -1.81
C GLN A 45 0.08 -10.42 -2.49
N TYR A 46 0.32 -9.11 -2.51
CA TYR A 46 -0.66 -8.15 -3.02
C TYR A 46 -0.95 -8.31 -4.50
N HIS A 47 0.05 -8.65 -5.31
CA HIS A 47 -0.16 -8.71 -6.76
C HIS A 47 -0.89 -9.97 -7.21
N GLN A 48 -1.07 -10.94 -6.34
CA GLN A 48 -1.75 -12.19 -6.66
C GLN A 48 -3.25 -12.15 -6.35
N GLU A 49 -3.69 -11.16 -5.61
CA GLU A 49 -5.06 -11.09 -5.13
C GLU A 49 -5.79 -9.89 -5.74
N ALA A 50 -7.10 -9.82 -5.49
CA ALA A 50 -7.86 -8.63 -5.87
C ALA A 50 -7.29 -7.42 -5.15
N ILE A 51 -7.21 -6.28 -5.84
CA ILE A 51 -6.59 -5.08 -5.29
C ILE A 51 -7.30 -4.59 -4.02
N GLN A 52 -8.58 -4.89 -3.87
CA GLN A 52 -9.34 -4.53 -2.67
C GLN A 52 -8.75 -5.16 -1.41
N ASN A 53 -8.16 -6.35 -1.54
CA ASN A 53 -7.50 -7.00 -0.40
C ASN A 53 -6.27 -6.23 0.03
N ALA A 54 -5.51 -5.68 -0.93
CA ALA A 54 -4.37 -4.83 -0.61
C ALA A 54 -4.85 -3.57 0.11
N TYR A 55 -5.96 -2.97 -0.33
CA TYR A 55 -6.50 -1.78 0.33
C TYR A 55 -6.87 -2.05 1.78
N MET A 56 -7.51 -3.18 2.05
CA MET A 56 -7.88 -3.56 3.41
C MET A 56 -6.64 -3.73 4.29
N ASP A 57 -5.60 -4.35 3.74
CA ASP A 57 -4.37 -4.56 4.48
C ASP A 57 -3.65 -3.22 4.75
N ILE A 58 -3.60 -2.34 3.75
CA ILE A 58 -3.01 -1.02 3.92
C ILE A 58 -3.78 -0.21 4.96
N ASP A 59 -5.11 -0.26 4.94
CA ASP A 59 -5.92 0.41 5.94
C ASP A 59 -5.62 -0.10 7.35
N SER A 60 -5.42 -1.41 7.49
CA SER A 60 -5.05 -1.99 8.77
C SER A 60 -3.67 -1.52 9.22
N LEU A 61 -2.70 -1.51 8.31
CA LEU A 61 -1.36 -1.03 8.62
C LEU A 61 -1.38 0.43 9.06
N THR A 62 -2.16 1.28 8.39
CA THR A 62 -2.23 2.70 8.75
C THR A 62 -2.92 2.91 10.08
N ALA A 63 -3.90 2.08 10.40
CA ALA A 63 -4.67 2.23 11.64
C ALA A 63 -4.01 1.57 12.85
N THR A 64 -3.36 0.43 12.66
CA THR A 64 -2.88 -0.39 13.79
C THR A 64 -1.40 -0.74 13.71
N GLY A 65 -0.75 -0.54 12.57
CA GLY A 65 0.62 -0.98 12.34
C GLY A 65 0.72 -2.47 12.05
N ARG A 66 -0.40 -3.15 11.88
CA ARG A 66 -0.44 -4.60 11.65
C ARG A 66 -1.18 -4.92 10.36
N HIS A 67 -0.77 -6.02 9.71
CA HIS A 67 -1.48 -6.55 8.56
C HIS A 67 -2.86 -7.02 8.97
N ALA A 68 -3.83 -6.90 8.07
CA ALA A 68 -5.20 -7.36 8.31
C ALA A 68 -5.26 -8.88 8.40
N PHE A 69 -4.37 -9.55 7.66
CA PHE A 69 -4.32 -11.02 7.61
C PHE A 69 -2.95 -11.46 8.13
N SER A 70 -2.90 -11.91 9.33
CA SER A 70 -1.64 -12.36 9.94
C SER A 70 -1.67 -13.88 10.16
#